data_bef31706a2fdf71611af53d077ac31fb
#
_entry.id   bef31706a2fdf71611af53d077ac31fb
#
_cell.length_a   1.000
_cell.length_b   1.000
_cell.length_c   1.000
_cell.angle_alpha   90.00
_cell.angle_beta   90.00
_cell.angle_gamma   90.00
#
_symmetry.space_group_name_H-M   'P 1'
#
loop_
_entity.id
_entity.type
_entity.pdbx_description
1 polymer ?
#
loop_
_entity_poly.entity_id
_entity_poly.type
_entity_poly.pdbx_seq_one_letter_code
_entity_poly.pdbx_strand_id
1 'polypeptide(L)'
;MPATPIRADPTPAPRCPPGLGRLLRMAQITMRGNPINTVGDLPAVGSPAPAFTLTGSDLAPVSNDQFGGKPVLLNIFPSVDTPVCATSVRTFNERAAAGGLSVLCVSNDLPFAQARFCGAEGIENVQSASAFRDSFGQDYGVTIADGPFAGLLARAVVVIGADGNVAYEELVPEIAQEPNYDAALAALGASS
;
A
#
# COMPACT_ATOMS: atom_id res chain seq x y z
N MET A 1 -23.72 -27.85 64.94
CA MET A 1 -23.82 -26.66 64.06
C MET A 1 -23.56 -27.17 62.64
N PRO A 2 -24.52 -27.07 61.71
CA PRO A 2 -24.30 -27.53 60.34
C PRO A 2 -23.58 -26.46 59.52
N ALA A 3 -22.59 -26.86 58.72
CA ALA A 3 -21.82 -26.02 57.84
C ALA A 3 -22.64 -25.62 56.61
N THR A 4 -22.65 -24.33 56.31
CA THR A 4 -23.27 -23.73 55.13
C THR A 4 -22.47 -24.01 53.87
N PRO A 5 -23.06 -24.49 52.75
CA PRO A 5 -22.34 -24.71 51.52
C PRO A 5 -22.00 -23.35 50.82
N ILE A 6 -20.72 -23.20 50.45
CA ILE A 6 -20.22 -22.06 49.66
C ILE A 6 -20.74 -22.24 48.22
N ARG A 7 -21.57 -21.29 47.76
CA ARG A 7 -21.94 -21.19 46.35
C ARG A 7 -20.73 -20.72 45.55
N ALA A 8 -20.33 -21.51 44.58
CA ALA A 8 -19.37 -21.09 43.56
C ALA A 8 -20.06 -20.14 42.59
N ASP A 9 -19.54 -18.91 42.45
CA ASP A 9 -19.96 -17.96 41.42
C ASP A 9 -19.59 -18.50 40.03
N PRO A 10 -20.49 -18.40 39.04
CA PRO A 10 -20.15 -18.82 37.67
C PRO A 10 -19.16 -17.83 37.07
N THR A 11 -17.98 -18.35 36.71
CA THR A 11 -16.97 -17.62 35.96
C THR A 11 -17.61 -17.07 34.68
N PRO A 12 -17.51 -15.75 34.40
CA PRO A 12 -18.02 -15.20 33.15
C PRO A 12 -17.23 -15.77 31.94
N ALA A 13 -17.98 -16.22 30.95
CA ALA A 13 -17.43 -16.70 29.70
C ALA A 13 -16.57 -15.61 29.01
N PRO A 14 -15.46 -15.98 28.36
CA PRO A 14 -14.61 -15.00 27.67
C PRO A 14 -15.41 -14.31 26.59
N ARG A 15 -15.50 -12.97 26.68
CA ARG A 15 -16.10 -12.13 25.63
C ARG A 15 -15.15 -12.16 24.42
N CYS A 16 -15.64 -12.66 23.29
CA CYS A 16 -14.98 -12.46 22.00
C CYS A 16 -14.81 -10.95 21.73
N PRO A 17 -13.62 -10.51 21.31
CA PRO A 17 -13.43 -9.11 20.94
C PRO A 17 -14.30 -8.79 19.72
N PRO A 18 -14.93 -7.59 19.65
CA PRO A 18 -15.64 -7.14 18.47
C PRO A 18 -14.60 -6.79 17.39
N GLY A 19 -14.50 -7.60 16.34
CA GLY A 19 -13.52 -7.37 15.28
C GLY A 19 -13.32 -8.51 14.27
N LEU A 20 -14.13 -9.57 14.33
CA LEU A 20 -14.05 -10.64 13.33
C LEU A 20 -15.22 -10.51 12.35
N GLY A 21 -14.98 -9.86 11.21
CA GLY A 21 -16.00 -9.79 10.17
C GLY A 21 -15.66 -9.02 8.92
N ARG A 22 -14.41 -8.63 8.68
CA ARG A 22 -14.01 -8.27 7.33
C ARG A 22 -13.76 -9.59 6.58
N LEU A 23 -14.80 -10.07 5.88
CA LEU A 23 -14.60 -11.04 4.81
C LEU A 23 -13.54 -10.43 3.89
N LEU A 24 -12.32 -10.97 3.92
CA LEU A 24 -11.26 -10.60 2.99
C LEU A 24 -11.78 -10.93 1.59
N ARG A 25 -12.33 -9.94 0.92
CA ARG A 25 -12.65 -10.05 -0.49
C ARG A 25 -11.32 -10.02 -1.22
N MET A 26 -11.00 -11.09 -1.91
CA MET A 26 -9.89 -11.14 -2.82
C MET A 26 -10.29 -10.35 -4.06
N ALA A 27 -9.58 -9.25 -4.37
CA ALA A 27 -9.77 -8.58 -5.64
C ALA A 27 -9.14 -9.41 -6.75
N GLN A 28 -9.75 -9.39 -7.92
CA GLN A 28 -9.24 -10.07 -9.10
C GLN A 28 -8.69 -9.06 -10.10
N ILE A 29 -7.46 -9.29 -10.52
CA ILE A 29 -6.80 -8.57 -11.61
C ILE A 29 -6.37 -9.56 -12.68
N THR A 30 -5.74 -9.09 -13.76
CA THR A 30 -5.22 -9.97 -14.80
C THR A 30 -3.73 -9.77 -15.02
N MET A 31 -3.08 -10.83 -15.48
CA MET A 31 -1.73 -10.84 -15.97
C MET A 31 -1.71 -11.45 -17.37
N ARG A 32 -1.51 -10.61 -18.40
CA ARG A 32 -1.62 -10.99 -19.81
C ARG A 32 -2.95 -11.69 -20.11
N GLY A 33 -4.04 -11.14 -19.57
CA GLY A 33 -5.39 -11.66 -19.72
C GLY A 33 -5.74 -12.88 -18.85
N ASN A 34 -4.80 -13.44 -18.07
CA ASN A 34 -5.07 -14.53 -17.13
C ASN A 34 -5.43 -13.96 -15.76
N PRO A 35 -6.53 -14.44 -15.13
CA PRO A 35 -6.93 -13.95 -13.82
C PRO A 35 -5.93 -14.37 -12.74
N ILE A 36 -5.60 -13.44 -11.87
CA ILE A 36 -4.84 -13.62 -10.63
C ILE A 36 -5.53 -12.83 -9.52
N ASN A 37 -5.33 -13.21 -8.27
CA ASN A 37 -6.02 -12.62 -7.15
C ASN A 37 -5.04 -11.89 -6.22
N THR A 38 -5.51 -10.83 -5.57
CA THR A 38 -4.84 -10.21 -4.44
C THR A 38 -5.38 -10.76 -3.11
N VAL A 39 -4.64 -10.56 -2.02
CA VAL A 39 -5.06 -11.03 -0.68
C VAL A 39 -6.26 -10.26 -0.11
N GLY A 40 -6.63 -9.13 -0.71
CA GLY A 40 -7.73 -8.28 -0.25
C GLY A 40 -8.10 -7.21 -1.27
N ASP A 41 -8.92 -6.25 -0.86
CA ASP A 41 -9.24 -5.02 -1.59
C ASP A 41 -8.38 -3.87 -1.06
N LEU A 42 -8.16 -2.84 -1.89
CA LEU A 42 -7.59 -1.56 -1.45
C LEU A 42 -8.43 -0.93 -0.32
N PRO A 43 -7.81 -0.11 0.54
CA PRO A 43 -8.54 0.68 1.52
C PRO A 43 -9.51 1.63 0.81
N ALA A 44 -10.78 1.63 1.23
CA ALA A 44 -11.82 2.41 0.56
C ALA A 44 -11.59 3.93 0.67
N VAL A 45 -11.96 4.68 -0.36
CA VAL A 45 -11.96 6.15 -0.33
C VAL A 45 -12.79 6.65 0.86
N GLY A 46 -12.25 7.61 1.60
CA GLY A 46 -12.82 8.18 2.82
C GLY A 46 -12.51 7.39 4.09
N SER A 47 -11.90 6.19 4.01
CA SER A 47 -11.43 5.47 5.20
C SER A 47 -10.05 5.95 5.64
N PRO A 48 -9.69 5.80 6.94
CA PRO A 48 -8.32 6.01 7.38
C PRO A 48 -7.35 5.10 6.61
N ALA A 49 -6.26 5.68 6.09
CA ALA A 49 -5.22 4.90 5.44
C ALA A 49 -4.53 3.99 6.47
N PRO A 50 -4.28 2.70 6.15
CA PRO A 50 -3.50 1.84 7.03
C PRO A 50 -2.12 2.43 7.31
N ALA A 51 -1.68 2.33 8.56
CA ALA A 51 -0.33 2.76 8.94
C ALA A 51 0.71 1.82 8.32
N PHE A 52 1.85 2.37 7.93
CA PHE A 52 2.99 1.59 7.43
C PHE A 52 4.32 2.11 8.00
N THR A 53 5.32 1.24 8.02
CA THR A 53 6.71 1.60 8.31
C THR A 53 7.63 0.86 7.34
N LEU A 54 7.79 1.43 6.16
CA LEU A 54 8.59 0.88 5.07
C LEU A 54 10.08 1.15 5.30
N THR A 55 10.92 0.58 4.44
CA THR A 55 12.37 0.76 4.51
C THR A 55 12.85 1.62 3.34
N GLY A 56 13.39 2.79 3.62
CA GLY A 56 13.98 3.70 2.63
C GLY A 56 15.26 3.13 2.01
N SER A 57 15.75 3.79 0.94
CA SER A 57 16.98 3.41 0.24
C SER A 57 18.23 3.52 1.11
N ASP A 58 18.19 4.32 2.15
CA ASP A 58 19.23 4.50 3.20
C ASP A 58 19.05 3.56 4.40
N LEU A 59 18.09 2.63 4.32
CA LEU A 59 17.65 1.72 5.38
C LEU A 59 16.92 2.40 6.55
N ALA A 60 16.68 3.69 6.51
CA ALA A 60 15.88 4.40 7.49
C ALA A 60 14.38 4.05 7.34
N PRO A 61 13.59 4.13 8.43
CA PRO A 61 12.15 3.93 8.35
C PRO A 61 11.47 5.06 7.57
N VAL A 62 10.48 4.71 6.74
CA VAL A 62 9.59 5.62 6.02
C VAL A 62 8.16 5.32 6.44
N SER A 63 7.48 6.22 7.13
CA SER A 63 6.13 6.02 7.66
C SER A 63 5.17 7.14 7.25
N ASN A 64 3.87 6.92 7.44
CA ASN A 64 2.84 7.93 7.20
C ASN A 64 3.14 9.25 7.91
N ASP A 65 3.69 9.18 9.13
CA ASP A 65 3.96 10.36 9.97
C ASP A 65 4.98 11.33 9.35
N GLN A 66 5.85 10.84 8.49
CA GLN A 66 6.86 11.67 7.81
C GLN A 66 6.26 12.69 6.85
N PHE A 67 5.04 12.44 6.38
CA PHE A 67 4.36 13.37 5.48
C PHE A 67 3.66 14.50 6.22
N GLY A 68 3.56 14.41 7.56
CA GLY A 68 3.24 15.54 8.45
C GLY A 68 1.93 16.26 8.12
N GLY A 69 0.87 15.54 7.73
CA GLY A 69 -0.39 16.15 7.30
C GLY A 69 -0.34 16.76 5.91
N LYS A 70 0.63 16.40 5.07
CA LYS A 70 0.64 16.70 3.64
C LYS A 70 0.12 15.50 2.86
N PRO A 71 -0.62 15.74 1.76
CA PRO A 71 -1.05 14.65 0.91
C PRO A 71 0.15 13.88 0.32
N VAL A 72 0.00 12.56 0.20
CA VAL A 72 1.01 11.70 -0.43
C VAL A 72 0.36 10.72 -1.39
N LEU A 73 0.98 10.53 -2.53
CA LEU A 73 0.60 9.51 -3.51
C LEU A 73 1.52 8.29 -3.34
N LEU A 74 0.93 7.13 -3.11
CA LEU A 74 1.61 5.84 -3.12
C LEU A 74 1.52 5.24 -4.52
N ASN A 75 2.63 5.10 -5.22
CA ASN A 75 2.77 4.35 -6.47
C ASN A 75 3.25 2.95 -6.14
N ILE A 76 2.33 1.98 -6.14
CA ILE A 76 2.57 0.60 -5.71
C ILE A 76 2.74 -0.27 -6.95
N PHE A 77 3.76 -1.15 -6.97
CA PHE A 77 4.03 -1.99 -8.14
C PHE A 77 4.84 -3.25 -7.79
N PRO A 78 4.86 -4.26 -8.69
CA PRO A 78 5.58 -5.52 -8.44
C PRO A 78 7.09 -5.39 -8.28
N SER A 79 7.77 -4.71 -9.21
CA SER A 79 9.24 -4.54 -9.18
C SER A 79 9.72 -3.45 -10.15
N VAL A 80 10.71 -2.65 -9.72
CA VAL A 80 11.39 -1.65 -10.55
C VAL A 80 12.07 -2.26 -11.79
N ASP A 81 12.40 -3.55 -11.74
CA ASP A 81 13.06 -4.26 -12.83
C ASP A 81 12.07 -4.74 -13.94
N THR A 82 10.78 -4.32 -13.87
CA THR A 82 9.81 -4.55 -14.95
C THR A 82 9.55 -3.28 -15.76
N PRO A 83 9.39 -3.36 -17.11
CA PRO A 83 9.29 -2.17 -17.96
C PRO A 83 8.20 -1.19 -17.57
N VAL A 84 6.98 -1.67 -17.29
CA VAL A 84 5.84 -0.81 -16.94
C VAL A 84 6.03 -0.16 -15.57
N CYS A 85 6.63 -0.86 -14.60
CA CYS A 85 6.93 -0.27 -13.29
C CYS A 85 7.99 0.83 -13.41
N ALA A 86 9.06 0.57 -14.16
CA ALA A 86 10.08 1.58 -14.44
C ALA A 86 9.48 2.83 -15.10
N THR A 87 8.57 2.64 -16.08
CA THR A 87 7.85 3.74 -16.73
C THR A 87 7.00 4.51 -15.73
N SER A 88 6.26 3.83 -14.85
CA SER A 88 5.42 4.53 -13.86
C SER A 88 6.24 5.38 -12.89
N VAL A 89 7.41 4.88 -12.44
CA VAL A 89 8.32 5.64 -11.57
C VAL A 89 8.84 6.90 -12.29
N ARG A 90 9.30 6.76 -13.55
CA ARG A 90 9.77 7.91 -14.35
C ARG A 90 8.66 8.95 -14.55
N THR A 91 7.47 8.52 -14.95
CA THR A 91 6.33 9.40 -15.18
C THR A 91 5.95 10.18 -13.91
N PHE A 92 5.86 9.51 -12.77
CA PHE A 92 5.59 10.20 -11.52
C PHE A 92 6.74 11.12 -11.09
N ASN A 93 8.00 10.74 -11.34
CA ASN A 93 9.16 11.58 -11.06
C ASN A 93 9.13 12.88 -11.86
N GLU A 94 8.83 12.82 -13.15
CA GLU A 94 8.72 14.00 -14.02
C GLU A 94 7.56 14.92 -13.57
N ARG A 95 6.41 14.33 -13.27
CA ARG A 95 5.21 15.08 -12.85
C ARG A 95 5.35 15.66 -11.44
N ALA A 96 5.99 14.96 -10.52
CA ALA A 96 6.28 15.45 -9.18
C ALA A 96 7.20 16.68 -9.20
N ALA A 97 8.22 16.67 -10.07
CA ALA A 97 9.11 17.80 -10.27
C ALA A 97 8.37 19.10 -10.65
N ALA A 98 7.34 18.97 -11.51
CA ALA A 98 6.57 20.12 -11.98
C ALA A 98 5.63 20.72 -10.91
N GLY A 99 5.19 19.90 -9.92
CA GLY A 99 4.15 20.32 -8.97
C GLY A 99 4.55 20.35 -7.49
N GLY A 100 5.79 19.98 -7.14
CA GLY A 100 6.21 19.88 -5.73
C GLY A 100 5.43 18.82 -4.93
N LEU A 101 4.98 17.77 -5.61
CA LEU A 101 4.09 16.74 -5.08
C LEU A 101 4.86 15.66 -4.30
N SER A 102 4.29 15.17 -3.21
CA SER A 102 4.86 14.05 -2.46
C SER A 102 4.42 12.72 -3.09
N VAL A 103 5.37 11.99 -3.67
CA VAL A 103 5.15 10.65 -4.25
C VAL A 103 6.08 9.65 -3.60
N LEU A 104 5.51 8.54 -3.12
CA LEU A 104 6.22 7.40 -2.54
C LEU A 104 6.03 6.18 -3.44
N CYS A 105 7.12 5.68 -4.03
CA CYS A 105 7.16 4.46 -4.82
C CYS A 105 7.39 3.25 -3.91
N VAL A 106 6.48 2.27 -3.95
CA VAL A 106 6.47 1.12 -3.01
C VAL A 106 6.49 -0.20 -3.79
N SER A 107 7.44 -1.07 -3.45
CA SER A 107 7.52 -2.44 -3.93
C SER A 107 8.16 -3.35 -2.89
N ASN A 108 8.18 -4.66 -3.14
CA ASN A 108 8.91 -5.63 -2.32
C ASN A 108 10.39 -5.76 -2.73
N ASP A 109 10.85 -4.99 -3.74
CA ASP A 109 12.27 -4.93 -4.07
C ASP A 109 13.09 -4.52 -2.84
N LEU A 110 14.29 -5.07 -2.72
CA LEU A 110 15.18 -4.65 -1.64
C LEU A 110 15.58 -3.17 -1.82
N PRO A 111 15.82 -2.42 -0.73
CA PRO A 111 16.22 -1.01 -0.78
C PRO A 111 17.42 -0.76 -1.70
N PHE A 112 18.36 -1.71 -1.77
CA PHE A 112 19.55 -1.64 -2.62
C PHE A 112 19.19 -1.69 -4.12
N ALA A 113 18.21 -2.49 -4.51
CA ALA A 113 17.75 -2.56 -5.90
C ALA A 113 17.03 -1.26 -6.30
N GLN A 114 16.18 -0.73 -5.42
CA GLN A 114 15.52 0.56 -5.62
C GLN A 114 16.52 1.70 -5.72
N ALA A 115 17.54 1.76 -4.83
CA ALA A 115 18.59 2.77 -4.86
C ALA A 115 19.39 2.71 -6.17
N ARG A 116 19.77 1.50 -6.62
CA ARG A 116 20.47 1.29 -7.89
C ARG A 116 19.64 1.79 -9.07
N PHE A 117 18.35 1.46 -9.11
CA PHE A 117 17.43 1.91 -10.16
C PHE A 117 17.32 3.43 -10.16
N CYS A 118 17.01 4.05 -9.03
CA CYS A 118 16.88 5.50 -8.92
C CYS A 118 18.15 6.23 -9.36
N GLY A 119 19.33 5.75 -8.93
CA GLY A 119 20.61 6.33 -9.33
C GLY A 119 20.91 6.19 -10.84
N ALA A 120 20.58 5.02 -11.44
CA ALA A 120 20.79 4.79 -12.86
C ALA A 120 19.85 5.62 -13.76
N GLU A 121 18.63 5.90 -13.29
CA GLU A 121 17.57 6.57 -14.04
C GLU A 121 17.43 8.08 -13.71
N GLY A 122 18.26 8.61 -12.79
CA GLY A 122 18.17 10.03 -12.36
C GLY A 122 16.85 10.37 -11.68
N ILE A 123 16.31 9.45 -10.87
CA ILE A 123 15.05 9.63 -10.12
C ILE A 123 15.35 10.41 -8.84
N GLU A 124 14.91 11.68 -8.77
CA GLU A 124 15.23 12.60 -7.66
C GLU A 124 13.99 13.23 -7.00
N ASN A 125 12.83 13.23 -7.69
CA ASN A 125 11.63 13.94 -7.26
C ASN A 125 10.58 13.04 -6.61
N VAL A 126 10.82 11.73 -6.53
CA VAL A 126 9.99 10.76 -5.82
C VAL A 126 10.85 10.01 -4.81
N GLN A 127 10.24 9.65 -3.69
CA GLN A 127 10.86 8.78 -2.71
C GLN A 127 10.57 7.32 -3.04
N SER A 128 11.52 6.42 -2.82
CA SER A 128 11.30 4.96 -2.92
C SER A 128 11.45 4.30 -1.56
N ALA A 129 10.57 3.36 -1.27
CA ALA A 129 10.64 2.57 -0.05
C ALA A 129 10.20 1.12 -0.28
N SER A 130 10.88 0.21 0.38
CA SER A 130 10.68 -1.22 0.29
C SER A 130 9.72 -1.73 1.37
N ALA A 131 8.75 -2.55 0.97
CA ALA A 131 7.83 -3.25 1.86
C ALA A 131 8.30 -4.67 2.22
N PHE A 132 9.55 -5.05 1.94
CA PHE A 132 10.05 -6.43 2.03
C PHE A 132 9.94 -7.06 3.43
N ARG A 133 9.83 -6.26 4.48
CA ARG A 133 9.72 -6.72 5.88
C ARG A 133 8.54 -6.10 6.65
N ASP A 134 7.62 -5.44 5.93
CA ASP A 134 6.44 -4.80 6.49
C ASP A 134 5.16 -5.54 6.05
N SER A 135 4.08 -5.41 6.81
CA SER A 135 2.78 -5.99 6.46
C SER A 135 2.00 -5.17 5.42
N PHE A 136 2.60 -4.13 4.85
CA PHE A 136 1.99 -3.19 3.90
C PHE A 136 1.12 -3.86 2.83
N GLY A 137 1.66 -4.90 2.18
CA GLY A 137 0.94 -5.59 1.11
C GLY A 137 -0.33 -6.29 1.57
N GLN A 138 -0.37 -6.75 2.84
CA GLN A 138 -1.54 -7.34 3.48
C GLN A 138 -2.53 -6.25 3.93
N ASP A 139 -2.03 -5.19 4.55
CA ASP A 139 -2.85 -4.13 5.14
C ASP A 139 -3.54 -3.30 4.05
N TYR A 140 -2.88 -3.11 2.91
CA TYR A 140 -3.43 -2.46 1.72
C TYR A 140 -4.15 -3.43 0.78
N GLY A 141 -4.15 -4.74 1.07
CA GLY A 141 -4.83 -5.76 0.27
C GLY A 141 -4.19 -6.04 -1.10
N VAL A 142 -2.96 -5.60 -1.34
CA VAL A 142 -2.31 -5.59 -2.67
C VAL A 142 -1.29 -6.70 -2.89
N THR A 143 -1.03 -7.57 -1.92
CA THR A 143 -0.17 -8.74 -2.16
C THR A 143 -0.86 -9.68 -3.15
N ILE A 144 -0.17 -10.06 -4.20
CA ILE A 144 -0.65 -11.06 -5.16
C ILE A 144 -0.63 -12.42 -4.48
N ALA A 145 -1.80 -13.09 -4.45
CA ALA A 145 -2.00 -14.33 -3.70
C ALA A 145 -1.64 -15.59 -4.51
N ASP A 146 -1.69 -15.50 -5.83
CA ASP A 146 -1.52 -16.66 -6.74
C ASP A 146 -0.77 -16.27 -8.03
N GLY A 147 -0.57 -17.27 -8.90
CA GLY A 147 0.12 -17.08 -10.16
C GLY A 147 1.63 -16.88 -10.01
N PRO A 148 2.33 -16.57 -11.13
CA PRO A 148 3.79 -16.46 -11.15
C PRO A 148 4.35 -15.25 -10.40
N PHE A 149 3.50 -14.27 -10.05
CA PHE A 149 3.86 -13.07 -9.29
C PHE A 149 3.40 -13.15 -7.83
N ALA A 150 2.98 -14.33 -7.36
CA ALA A 150 2.59 -14.53 -5.96
C ALA A 150 3.67 -14.03 -4.99
N GLY A 151 3.26 -13.23 -3.99
CA GLY A 151 4.15 -12.60 -3.02
C GLY A 151 4.67 -11.22 -3.42
N LEU A 152 4.55 -10.81 -4.68
CA LEU A 152 4.80 -9.43 -5.09
C LEU A 152 3.56 -8.55 -4.82
N LEU A 153 3.75 -7.23 -4.90
CA LEU A 153 2.64 -6.28 -4.85
C LEU A 153 1.97 -6.15 -6.22
N ALA A 154 0.66 -6.03 -6.23
CA ALA A 154 -0.11 -5.67 -7.42
C ALA A 154 0.19 -4.22 -7.83
N ARG A 155 -0.17 -3.83 -9.06
CA ARG A 155 -0.09 -2.44 -9.47
C ARG A 155 -1.30 -1.68 -8.95
N ALA A 156 -1.04 -0.67 -8.13
CA ALA A 156 -2.05 0.17 -7.53
C ALA A 156 -1.55 1.59 -7.30
N VAL A 157 -2.47 2.54 -7.23
CA VAL A 157 -2.20 3.90 -6.78
C VAL A 157 -3.16 4.25 -5.65
N VAL A 158 -2.64 4.80 -4.57
CA VAL A 158 -3.43 5.30 -3.44
C VAL A 158 -2.99 6.72 -3.13
N VAL A 159 -3.94 7.64 -3.01
CA VAL A 159 -3.66 8.99 -2.50
C VAL A 159 -4.19 9.08 -1.08
N ILE A 160 -3.32 9.46 -0.17
CA ILE A 160 -3.66 9.76 1.23
C ILE A 160 -3.72 11.27 1.37
N GLY A 161 -4.86 11.80 1.81
CA GLY A 161 -5.07 13.23 2.03
C GLY A 161 -4.34 13.76 3.27
N ALA A 162 -4.32 15.07 3.42
CA ALA A 162 -3.74 15.76 4.57
C ALA A 162 -4.40 15.36 5.90
N ASP A 163 -5.64 14.89 5.86
CA ASP A 163 -6.41 14.37 7.00
C ASP A 163 -6.08 12.91 7.37
N GLY A 164 -5.19 12.25 6.61
CA GLY A 164 -4.81 10.85 6.80
C GLY A 164 -5.80 9.83 6.23
N ASN A 165 -6.85 10.29 5.52
CA ASN A 165 -7.81 9.40 4.87
C ASN A 165 -7.43 9.13 3.41
N VAL A 166 -7.92 8.02 2.87
CA VAL A 166 -7.76 7.69 1.45
C VAL A 166 -8.63 8.63 0.62
N ALA A 167 -8.00 9.44 -0.23
CA ALA A 167 -8.67 10.38 -1.14
C ALA A 167 -8.92 9.77 -2.52
N TYR A 168 -8.08 8.83 -2.93
CA TYR A 168 -8.18 8.12 -4.21
C TYR A 168 -7.57 6.74 -4.08
N GLU A 169 -8.13 5.78 -4.80
CA GLU A 169 -7.56 4.45 -4.94
C GLU A 169 -7.80 3.92 -6.36
N GLU A 170 -6.82 3.20 -6.86
CA GLU A 170 -6.90 2.48 -8.13
C GLU A 170 -6.11 1.18 -8.03
N LEU A 171 -6.79 0.05 -8.15
CA LEU A 171 -6.16 -1.24 -8.43
C LEU A 171 -6.21 -1.45 -9.95
N VAL A 172 -5.04 -1.43 -10.60
CA VAL A 172 -4.97 -1.54 -12.06
C VAL A 172 -5.41 -2.93 -12.51
N PRO A 173 -6.45 -3.05 -13.36
CA PRO A 173 -7.08 -4.34 -13.69
C PRO A 173 -6.14 -5.32 -14.42
N GLU A 174 -5.17 -4.81 -15.19
CA GLU A 174 -4.16 -5.61 -15.88
C GLU A 174 -2.77 -5.14 -15.40
N ILE A 175 -2.02 -6.03 -14.78
CA ILE A 175 -0.73 -5.69 -14.13
C ILE A 175 0.31 -5.11 -15.11
N ALA A 176 0.14 -5.39 -16.40
CA ALA A 176 0.99 -4.87 -17.48
C ALA A 176 0.53 -3.51 -18.03
N GLN A 177 -0.54 -2.91 -17.49
CA GLN A 177 -1.00 -1.57 -17.86
C GLN A 177 -0.46 -0.53 -16.88
N GLU A 178 -0.33 0.70 -17.37
CA GLU A 178 0.00 1.87 -16.56
C GLU A 178 -1.23 2.35 -15.77
N PRO A 179 -1.04 3.00 -14.60
CA PRO A 179 -2.14 3.57 -13.83
C PRO A 179 -2.67 4.86 -14.50
N ASN A 180 -3.82 5.33 -14.03
CA ASN A 180 -4.36 6.63 -14.45
C ASN A 180 -3.64 7.78 -13.72
N TYR A 181 -2.55 8.24 -14.29
CA TYR A 181 -1.73 9.32 -13.72
C TYR A 181 -2.50 10.61 -13.48
N ASP A 182 -3.37 11.00 -14.42
CA ASP A 182 -4.08 12.28 -14.35
C ASP A 182 -5.12 12.27 -13.22
N ALA A 183 -5.86 11.18 -13.05
CA ALA A 183 -6.83 11.03 -11.96
C ALA A 183 -6.12 11.01 -10.60
N ALA A 184 -5.01 10.27 -10.47
CA ALA A 184 -4.25 10.18 -9.24
C ALA A 184 -3.66 11.54 -8.83
N LEU A 185 -3.08 12.29 -9.76
CA LEU A 185 -2.49 13.60 -9.50
C LEU A 185 -3.56 14.68 -9.24
N ALA A 186 -4.71 14.61 -9.92
CA ALA A 186 -5.84 15.48 -9.63
C ALA A 186 -6.36 15.28 -8.20
N ALA A 187 -6.46 14.02 -7.73
CA ALA A 187 -6.85 13.71 -6.37
C ALA A 187 -5.82 14.20 -5.34
N LEU A 188 -4.53 14.10 -5.64
CA LEU A 188 -3.44 14.60 -4.79
C LEU A 188 -3.53 16.14 -4.65
N GLY A 189 -3.74 16.86 -5.75
CA GLY A 189 -3.92 18.33 -5.73
C GLY A 189 -5.18 18.80 -5.01
N ALA A 190 -6.26 18.02 -5.06
CA ALA A 190 -7.52 18.35 -4.39
C ALA A 190 -7.49 18.06 -2.87
N SER A 191 -6.53 17.26 -2.40
CA SER A 191 -6.40 16.84 -1.01
C SER A 191 -5.40 17.68 -0.20
N SER A 192 -4.88 18.75 -0.79
CA SER A 192 -3.87 19.67 -0.22
C SER A 192 -4.51 20.75 0.65
#